data_6cc36ee119058a9c80b53b718cf9404e
#
_entry.id   6cc36ee119058a9c80b53b718cf9404e
#
_cell.length_a   1.000
_cell.length_b   1.000
_cell.length_c   1.000
_cell.angle_alpha   90.00
_cell.angle_beta   90.00
_cell.angle_gamma   90.00
#
_symmetry.space_group_name_H-M   'P 1'
#
loop_
_entity.id
_entity.type
_entity.pdbx_description
1 polymer ?
#
loop_
_entity_poly.entity_id
_entity_poly.type
_entity_poly.pdbx_seq_one_letter_code
_entity_poly.pdbx_strand_id
1 'polypeptide(L)'
;MRTTPQQRMKIGIILDISEGSLDGRTPTFRDLREMALISEQVGFDSLWLADHLIYRFPNQAESAPWEALTMLSALAAVTSRITLGTLVVCTSFRV
;
A
#
# COMPACT_ATOMS: atom_id res chain seq x y z
N MET A 1 -13.44 -21.58 -33.46
CA MET A 1 -12.76 -22.25 -32.33
C MET A 1 -12.51 -21.24 -31.24
N ARG A 2 -12.96 -21.54 -30.02
CA ARG A 2 -12.74 -20.66 -28.88
C ARG A 2 -11.34 -20.90 -28.31
N THR A 3 -10.55 -19.85 -28.19
CA THR A 3 -9.29 -19.89 -27.46
C THR A 3 -9.58 -19.59 -25.99
N THR A 4 -9.09 -20.45 -25.10
CA THR A 4 -9.16 -20.18 -23.66
C THR A 4 -8.24 -18.98 -23.35
N PRO A 5 -8.74 -17.95 -22.64
CA PRO A 5 -7.88 -16.85 -22.25
C PRO A 5 -6.71 -17.39 -21.45
N GLN A 6 -5.51 -17.01 -21.82
CA GLN A 6 -4.32 -17.39 -21.08
C GLN A 6 -4.33 -16.68 -19.73
N GLN A 7 -4.26 -17.45 -18.65
CA GLN A 7 -4.15 -16.87 -17.31
C GLN A 7 -2.76 -16.25 -17.18
N ARG A 8 -2.72 -14.96 -16.83
CA ARG A 8 -1.48 -14.28 -16.51
C ARG A 8 -1.27 -14.24 -15.00
N MET A 9 -0.03 -14.20 -14.59
CA MET A 9 0.32 -14.00 -13.20
C MET A 9 -0.13 -12.61 -12.75
N LYS A 10 -0.76 -12.55 -11.58
CA LYS A 10 -1.12 -11.28 -10.96
C LYS A 10 0.00 -10.85 -10.04
N ILE A 11 0.36 -9.59 -10.10
CA ILE A 11 1.46 -9.03 -9.32
C ILE A 11 0.94 -7.86 -8.51
N GLY A 12 1.20 -7.92 -7.20
CA GLY A 12 0.89 -6.83 -6.28
C GLY A 12 2.15 -6.09 -5.85
N ILE A 13 1.98 -4.89 -5.37
CA ILE A 13 3.06 -4.06 -4.83
C ILE A 13 2.69 -3.63 -3.42
N ILE A 14 3.68 -3.59 -2.53
CA ILE A 14 3.53 -3.05 -1.18
C ILE A 14 4.14 -1.65 -1.18
N LEU A 15 3.38 -0.66 -0.72
CA LEU A 15 3.92 0.68 -0.48
C LEU A 15 4.32 0.81 0.97
N ASP A 16 5.50 1.37 1.21
CA ASP A 16 5.97 1.66 2.56
C ASP A 16 5.45 3.04 2.98
N ILE A 17 4.60 3.05 4.00
CA ILE A 17 3.96 4.25 4.52
C ILE A 17 4.55 4.69 5.87
N SER A 18 5.75 4.20 6.20
CA SER A 18 6.40 4.46 7.48
C SER A 18 7.11 5.80 7.51
N GLU A 19 7.28 6.34 8.73
CA GLU A 19 8.13 7.51 8.93
C GLU A 19 9.52 7.26 8.37
N GLY A 20 10.04 8.22 7.64
CA GLY A 20 11.40 8.19 7.10
C GLY A 20 11.61 7.21 5.96
N SER A 21 10.59 6.54 5.46
CA SER A 21 10.75 5.49 4.45
C SER A 21 11.15 6.00 3.06
N LEU A 22 10.94 7.28 2.78
CA LEU A 22 11.28 7.89 1.49
C LEU A 22 12.58 8.68 1.62
N ASP A 23 13.71 7.97 1.61
CA ASP A 23 15.07 8.53 1.77
C ASP A 23 15.20 9.42 3.01
N GLY A 24 14.71 8.93 4.16
CA GLY A 24 14.72 9.65 5.43
C GLY A 24 13.54 10.61 5.62
N ARG A 25 12.76 10.86 4.59
CA ARG A 25 11.57 11.69 4.64
C ARG A 25 10.33 10.80 4.75
N THR A 26 9.34 11.25 5.51
CA THR A 26 8.06 10.55 5.58
C THR A 26 7.24 10.83 4.33
N PRO A 27 6.74 9.81 3.63
CA PRO A 27 5.94 10.04 2.43
C PRO A 27 4.66 10.80 2.77
N THR A 28 4.35 11.81 1.98
CA THR A 28 3.08 12.53 2.06
C THR A 28 2.01 11.76 1.31
N PHE A 29 0.74 12.15 1.49
CA PHE A 29 -0.33 11.59 0.66
C PHE A 29 -0.05 11.82 -0.83
N ARG A 30 0.49 12.96 -1.20
CA ARG A 30 0.85 13.24 -2.60
C ARG A 30 1.85 12.23 -3.14
N ASP A 31 2.87 11.90 -2.35
CA ASP A 31 3.86 10.89 -2.73
C ASP A 31 3.19 9.54 -2.97
N LEU A 32 2.37 9.11 -2.01
CA LEU A 32 1.69 7.82 -2.07
C LEU A 32 0.66 7.77 -3.21
N ARG A 33 -0.04 8.88 -3.44
CA ARG A 33 -0.97 9.00 -4.57
C ARG A 33 -0.24 8.82 -5.89
N GLU A 34 0.90 9.47 -6.08
CA GLU A 34 1.71 9.33 -7.30
C GLU A 34 2.17 7.88 -7.48
N MET A 35 2.67 7.26 -6.42
CA MET A 35 3.09 5.85 -6.47
C MET A 35 1.93 4.93 -6.85
N ALA A 36 0.76 5.15 -6.27
CA ALA A 36 -0.42 4.36 -6.55
C ALA A 36 -0.89 4.53 -8.00
N LEU A 37 -0.90 5.75 -8.51
CA LEU A 37 -1.30 6.03 -9.89
C LEU A 37 -0.30 5.44 -10.89
N ILE A 38 0.99 5.53 -10.61
CA ILE A 38 2.01 4.90 -11.45
C ILE A 38 1.87 3.39 -11.41
N SER A 39 1.66 2.80 -10.22
CA SER A 39 1.46 1.36 -10.07
C SER A 39 0.28 0.87 -10.90
N GLU A 40 -0.83 1.61 -10.86
CA GLU A 40 -2.01 1.31 -11.66
C GLU A 40 -1.73 1.44 -13.16
N GLN A 41 -1.02 2.49 -13.55
CA GLN A 41 -0.72 2.79 -14.94
C GLN A 41 0.22 1.75 -15.58
N VAL A 42 1.22 1.28 -14.85
CA VAL A 42 2.16 0.29 -15.37
C VAL A 42 1.63 -1.15 -15.30
N GLY A 43 0.46 -1.35 -14.69
CA GLY A 43 -0.24 -2.63 -14.78
C GLY A 43 -0.15 -3.54 -13.56
N PHE A 44 0.26 -3.05 -12.39
CA PHE A 44 0.14 -3.84 -11.17
C PHE A 44 -1.33 -4.14 -10.90
N ASP A 45 -1.59 -5.36 -10.42
CA ASP A 45 -2.96 -5.81 -10.17
C ASP A 45 -3.48 -5.34 -8.82
N SER A 46 -2.59 -5.20 -7.83
CA SER A 46 -2.98 -4.85 -6.47
C SER A 46 -1.90 -4.04 -5.77
N LEU A 47 -2.34 -3.28 -4.78
CA LEU A 47 -1.49 -2.44 -3.95
C LEU A 47 -1.86 -2.71 -2.49
N TRP A 48 -0.84 -2.88 -1.64
CA TRP A 48 -1.00 -3.34 -0.28
C TRP A 48 -0.28 -2.40 0.69
N LEU A 49 -0.92 -2.17 1.84
CA LEU A 49 -0.32 -1.41 2.94
C LEU A 49 -0.27 -2.28 4.19
N ALA A 50 0.81 -2.16 4.95
CA ALA A 50 0.93 -2.81 6.25
C ALA A 50 0.09 -2.05 7.28
N ASP A 51 -0.58 -2.79 8.17
CA ASP A 51 -1.43 -2.23 9.23
C ASP A 51 -0.71 -2.36 10.57
N HIS A 52 0.21 -1.45 10.83
CA HIS A 52 0.97 -1.36 12.07
C HIS A 52 0.68 -0.04 12.78
N LEU A 53 0.78 -0.04 14.12
CA LEU A 53 0.69 1.20 14.91
C LEU A 53 2.07 1.83 15.07
N ILE A 54 3.07 0.99 15.34
CA ILE A 54 4.43 1.46 15.57
C ILE A 54 5.42 0.35 15.24
N TYR A 55 6.56 0.72 14.68
CA TYR A 55 7.66 -0.20 14.44
C TYR A 55 8.72 -0.04 15.51
N ARG A 56 9.11 -1.17 16.12
CA ARG A 56 10.16 -1.23 17.13
C ARG A 56 11.13 -2.35 16.76
N PHE A 57 12.31 -1.95 16.36
CA PHE A 57 13.38 -2.89 16.04
C PHE A 57 14.59 -2.62 16.93
N PRO A 58 15.37 -3.69 17.30
CA PRO A 58 16.58 -3.48 18.10
C PRO A 58 17.53 -2.48 17.44
N ASN A 59 18.09 -1.57 18.24
CA ASN A 59 19.08 -0.58 17.80
C ASN A 59 18.58 0.40 16.72
N GLN A 60 17.27 0.58 16.61
CA GLN A 60 16.67 1.54 15.69
C GLN A 60 15.68 2.45 16.43
N ALA A 61 15.54 3.67 15.96
CA ALA A 61 14.52 4.57 16.46
C ALA A 61 13.13 4.00 16.14
N GLU A 62 12.18 4.21 17.06
CA GLU A 62 10.80 3.85 16.80
C GLU A 62 10.25 4.70 15.65
N SER A 63 9.42 4.11 14.81
CA SER A 63 8.76 4.81 13.73
C SER A 63 7.31 4.38 13.62
N ALA A 64 6.46 5.26 13.15
CA ALA A 64 5.05 4.97 12.96
C ALA A 64 4.67 5.10 11.48
N PRO A 65 3.83 4.21 10.96
CA PRO A 65 3.27 4.38 9.63
C PRO A 65 2.04 5.28 9.68
N TRP A 66 1.60 5.74 8.50
CA TRP A 66 0.26 6.27 8.36
C TRP A 66 -0.77 5.20 8.76
N GLU A 67 -1.94 5.62 9.22
CA GLU A 67 -3.03 4.68 9.53
C GLU A 67 -3.49 4.04 8.22
N ALA A 68 -3.43 2.71 8.14
CA ALA A 68 -3.55 1.97 6.88
C ALA A 68 -4.93 2.12 6.22
N LEU A 69 -6.01 1.95 6.97
CA LEU A 69 -7.36 2.01 6.38
C LEU A 69 -7.72 3.42 5.92
N THR A 70 -7.29 4.44 6.66
CA THR A 70 -7.48 5.84 6.28
C THR A 70 -6.73 6.13 4.98
N MET A 71 -5.49 5.68 4.88
CA MET A 71 -4.68 5.87 3.69
C MET A 71 -5.27 5.11 2.50
N LEU A 72 -5.71 3.86 2.70
CA LEU A 72 -6.36 3.09 1.64
C LEU A 72 -7.64 3.76 1.15
N SER A 73 -8.43 4.34 2.06
CA SER A 73 -9.64 5.07 1.69
C SER A 73 -9.31 6.27 0.80
N ALA A 74 -8.26 7.01 1.14
CA ALA A 74 -7.81 8.14 0.34
C ALA A 74 -7.29 7.69 -1.04
N LEU A 75 -6.53 6.60 -1.08
CA LEU A 75 -6.05 6.04 -2.35
C LEU A 75 -7.17 5.47 -3.20
N ALA A 76 -8.20 4.88 -2.58
CA ALA A 76 -9.37 4.39 -3.30
C ALA A 76 -10.11 5.52 -4.02
N ALA A 77 -10.11 6.72 -3.46
CA ALA A 77 -10.77 7.88 -4.07
C ALA A 77 -10.06 8.37 -5.34
N VAL A 78 -8.79 8.05 -5.52
CA VAL A 78 -7.98 8.57 -6.64
C VAL A 78 -7.56 7.51 -7.65
N THR A 79 -7.77 6.22 -7.34
CA THR A 79 -7.47 5.11 -8.26
C THR A 79 -8.75 4.61 -8.92
N SER A 80 -8.62 3.89 -10.03
CA SER A 80 -9.78 3.45 -10.82
C SER A 80 -9.87 1.93 -10.95
N ARG A 81 -8.75 1.23 -11.03
CA ARG A 81 -8.71 -0.18 -11.40
C ARG A 81 -8.01 -1.06 -10.39
N ILE A 82 -6.89 -0.58 -9.84
CA ILE A 82 -6.02 -1.38 -8.98
C ILE A 82 -6.75 -1.81 -7.71
N THR A 83 -6.61 -3.07 -7.33
CA THR A 83 -7.20 -3.59 -6.09
C THR A 83 -6.35 -3.12 -4.92
N LEU A 84 -7.00 -2.65 -3.86
CA LEU A 84 -6.33 -2.14 -2.67
C LEU A 84 -6.60 -3.06 -1.48
N GLY A 85 -5.58 -3.27 -0.64
CA GLY A 85 -5.75 -4.12 0.52
C GLY A 85 -4.71 -3.87 1.61
N THR A 86 -4.92 -4.50 2.74
CA THR A 86 -3.96 -4.49 3.84
C THR A 86 -3.22 -5.82 3.90
N LEU A 87 -1.97 -5.76 4.25
CA LEU A 87 -1.14 -6.94 4.46
C LEU A 87 -0.43 -6.82 5.80
N VAL A 88 -1.13 -7.21 6.83
CA VAL A 88 -2.53 -7.64 6.95
C VAL A 88 -3.25 -6.78 7.98
N VAL A 89 -4.59 -6.73 7.90
CA VAL A 89 -5.35 -5.90 8.85
C VAL A 89 -5.28 -6.49 10.25
N CYS A 90 -5.00 -5.65 11.23
CA CYS A 90 -5.03 -6.05 12.64
C CYS A 90 -6.39 -5.70 13.24
N THR A 91 -7.24 -6.72 13.36
CA THR A 91 -8.60 -6.52 13.89
C THR A 91 -8.61 -6.10 15.35
N SER A 92 -7.53 -6.44 16.10
CA SER A 92 -7.39 -6.05 17.52
C SER A 92 -7.30 -4.54 17.72
N PHE A 93 -6.94 -3.78 16.69
CA PHE A 93 -6.85 -2.32 16.76
C PHE A 93 -8.23 -1.64 16.66
N ARG A 94 -9.26 -2.41 16.34
CA ARG A 94 -10.57 -1.87 15.97
C ARG A 94 -11.69 -2.48 16.81
N VAL A 95 -12.71 -1.70 17.08
CA VAL A 95 -13.91 -2.15 17.80
C VAL A 95 -15.07 -2.36 16.84
#